data_b88f03c9355b3e3c93d3a2a1941d77c3
#
_entry.id   b88f03c9355b3e3c93d3a2a1941d77c3
#
_cell.length_a   1.000
_cell.length_b   1.000
_cell.length_c   1.000
_cell.angle_alpha   90.00
_cell.angle_beta   90.00
_cell.angle_gamma   90.00
#
_symmetry.space_group_name_H-M   'P 1'
#
loop_
_entity.id
_entity.type
_entity.pdbx_description
1 polymer ?
#
loop_
_entity_poly.entity_id
_entity_poly.type
_entity_poly.pdbx_seq_one_letter_code
_entity_poly.pdbx_strand_id
1 'polypeptide(L)'
;WRAVVVFMTQIISFSADTDFANNLDNMISKSGYSNRSRFIRDASLFYAEMQQRGDLEGMDGELIIEGHLVVYYQHDHGDSQRLLDLRHSELIEVASYSHSSLKHSHSCVDVLQVKGKAANIRSVISRLNNTSHVDKVSFIIAPMREDGCC
;
A
#
# COMPACT_ATOMS: atom_id res chain seq x y z
N TRP A 1 17.30 -39.05 12.34
CA TRP A 1 18.24 -37.94 12.26
C TRP A 1 17.45 -36.64 12.24
N ARG A 2 17.42 -35.95 13.40
CA ARG A 2 16.86 -34.58 13.49
C ARG A 2 17.94 -33.63 13.02
N ALA A 3 17.69 -32.92 11.92
CA ALA A 3 18.54 -31.81 11.51
C ALA A 3 18.48 -30.70 12.59
N VAL A 4 19.59 -30.42 13.23
CA VAL A 4 19.74 -29.29 14.13
C VAL A 4 19.94 -28.06 13.25
N VAL A 5 18.91 -27.23 13.13
CA VAL A 5 19.04 -25.91 12.48
C VAL A 5 19.83 -25.01 13.43
N VAL A 6 21.10 -24.84 13.14
CA VAL A 6 21.95 -23.87 13.87
C VAL A 6 21.59 -22.49 13.32
N PHE A 7 20.87 -21.69 14.09
CA PHE A 7 20.69 -20.27 13.80
C PHE A 7 22.02 -19.55 14.02
N MET A 8 22.74 -19.28 12.95
CA MET A 8 23.94 -18.43 13.01
C MET A 8 23.49 -16.99 13.25
N THR A 9 23.80 -16.44 14.42
CA THR A 9 23.56 -15.03 14.74
C THR A 9 24.78 -14.21 14.30
N GLN A 10 24.53 -13.22 13.43
CA GLN A 10 25.54 -12.24 13.02
C GLN A 10 25.27 -10.91 13.70
N ILE A 11 26.31 -10.28 14.25
CA ILE A 11 26.22 -8.93 14.81
C ILE A 11 26.45 -7.93 13.69
N ILE A 12 25.51 -6.99 13.52
CA ILE A 12 25.62 -5.86 12.60
C ILE A 12 25.70 -4.59 13.42
N SER A 13 26.69 -3.73 13.14
CA SER A 13 26.86 -2.43 13.78
C SER A 13 26.98 -1.34 12.72
N PHE A 14 26.47 -0.15 13.05
CA PHE A 14 26.59 1.04 12.22
C PHE A 14 26.84 2.26 13.10
N SER A 15 27.48 3.28 12.51
CA SER A 15 27.68 4.57 13.16
C SER A 15 26.51 5.50 12.86
N ALA A 16 26.11 6.27 13.85
CA ALA A 16 25.05 7.26 13.75
C ALA A 16 25.45 8.52 14.52
N ASP A 17 25.00 9.67 14.06
CA ASP A 17 25.11 10.91 14.84
C ASP A 17 24.16 10.89 16.05
N THR A 18 24.39 11.82 16.97
CA THR A 18 23.62 11.90 18.22
C THR A 18 22.14 12.19 17.98
N ASP A 19 21.82 13.01 16.99
CA ASP A 19 20.44 13.41 16.69
C ASP A 19 19.66 12.23 16.12
N PHE A 20 20.25 11.47 15.22
CA PHE A 20 19.65 10.23 14.72
C PHE A 20 19.44 9.21 15.84
N ALA A 21 20.45 9.02 16.72
CA ALA A 21 20.35 8.07 17.83
C ALA A 21 19.19 8.43 18.79
N ASN A 22 19.05 9.72 19.13
CA ASN A 22 17.95 10.22 19.97
C ASN A 22 16.58 10.04 19.29
N ASN A 23 16.48 10.34 18.00
CA ASN A 23 15.26 10.15 17.25
C ASN A 23 14.87 8.67 17.16
N LEU A 24 15.84 7.78 16.95
CA LEU A 24 15.61 6.34 16.92
C LEU A 24 15.07 5.84 18.26
N ASP A 25 15.66 6.27 19.39
CA ASP A 25 15.19 5.90 20.73
C ASP A 25 13.77 6.40 21.01
N ASN A 26 13.45 7.61 20.56
CA ASN A 26 12.09 8.15 20.64
C ASN A 26 11.09 7.34 19.81
N MET A 27 11.45 6.93 18.58
CA MET A 27 10.60 6.08 17.74
C MET A 27 10.37 4.72 18.39
N ILE A 28 11.43 4.09 18.92
CA ILE A 28 11.34 2.79 19.59
C ILE A 28 10.40 2.86 20.80
N SER A 29 10.57 3.87 21.66
CA SER A 29 9.75 4.04 22.86
C SER A 29 8.27 4.29 22.54
N LYS A 30 7.98 5.05 21.48
CA LYS A 30 6.60 5.34 21.04
C LYS A 30 5.92 4.17 20.33
N SER A 31 6.70 3.28 19.72
CA SER A 31 6.18 2.14 18.95
C SER A 31 5.92 0.88 19.77
N GLY A 32 6.21 0.92 21.09
CA GLY A 32 6.03 -0.22 22.00
C GLY A 32 7.05 -1.34 21.84
N TYR A 33 8.12 -1.12 21.07
CA TYR A 33 9.24 -2.06 20.99
C TYR A 33 10.10 -1.97 22.25
N SER A 34 10.44 -3.12 22.83
CA SER A 34 11.35 -3.22 23.97
C SER A 34 12.82 -3.45 23.57
N ASN A 35 13.07 -3.68 22.29
CA ASN A 35 14.38 -4.10 21.79
C ASN A 35 14.74 -3.35 20.50
N ARG A 36 15.84 -2.60 20.53
CA ARG A 36 16.38 -1.80 19.44
C ARG A 36 16.66 -2.64 18.18
N SER A 37 17.29 -3.80 18.35
CA SER A 37 17.62 -4.69 17.23
C SER A 37 16.37 -5.25 16.53
N ARG A 38 15.32 -5.55 17.30
CA ARG A 38 14.06 -6.01 16.75
C ARG A 38 13.37 -4.89 15.96
N PHE A 39 13.32 -3.69 16.52
CA PHE A 39 12.76 -2.53 15.81
C PHE A 39 13.47 -2.28 14.48
N ILE A 40 14.82 -2.24 14.49
CA ILE A 40 15.61 -1.99 13.27
C ILE A 40 15.38 -3.09 12.23
N ARG A 41 15.36 -4.36 12.66
CA ARG A 41 15.08 -5.48 11.76
C ARG A 41 13.70 -5.36 11.13
N ASP A 42 12.67 -5.15 11.95
CA ASP A 42 11.30 -5.07 11.45
C ASP A 42 11.08 -3.84 10.56
N ALA A 43 11.72 -2.71 10.89
CA ALA A 43 11.73 -1.51 10.04
C ALA A 43 12.44 -1.76 8.70
N SER A 44 13.58 -2.48 8.71
CA SER A 44 14.30 -2.82 7.48
C SER A 44 13.52 -3.78 6.60
N LEU A 45 12.84 -4.77 7.18
CA LEU A 45 11.97 -5.69 6.45
C LEU A 45 10.77 -4.95 5.88
N PHE A 46 10.16 -4.06 6.64
CA PHE A 46 9.07 -3.22 6.17
C PHE A 46 9.49 -2.33 4.99
N TYR A 47 10.67 -1.71 5.08
CA TYR A 47 11.21 -0.92 3.97
C TYR A 47 11.47 -1.77 2.73
N ALA A 48 12.07 -2.96 2.90
CA ALA A 48 12.30 -3.89 1.80
C ALA A 48 10.99 -4.34 1.16
N GLU A 49 9.97 -4.61 1.96
CA GLU A 49 8.62 -4.94 1.49
C GLU A 49 7.97 -3.79 0.71
N MET A 50 8.14 -2.56 1.19
CA MET A 50 7.68 -1.36 0.45
C MET A 50 8.38 -1.24 -0.90
N GLN A 51 9.70 -1.48 -0.95
CA GLN A 51 10.47 -1.46 -2.19
C GLN A 51 10.07 -2.60 -3.15
N GLN A 52 9.79 -3.80 -2.62
CA GLN A 52 9.35 -4.95 -3.40
C GLN A 52 7.91 -4.80 -3.93
N ARG A 53 7.04 -4.08 -3.20
CA ARG A 53 5.69 -3.75 -3.70
C ARG A 53 5.73 -2.87 -4.94
N GLY A 54 6.91 -2.36 -5.27
CA GLY A 54 7.18 -1.50 -6.41
C GLY A 54 6.43 -0.18 -6.27
N ASP A 55 7.11 0.90 -6.53
CA ASP A 55 6.44 2.16 -6.79
C ASP A 55 5.66 1.96 -8.11
N LEU A 56 4.34 2.05 -8.06
CA LEU A 56 3.48 1.94 -9.24
C LEU A 56 3.99 2.84 -10.39
N GLU A 57 4.59 3.97 -10.05
CA GLU A 57 5.17 4.92 -11.02
C GLU A 57 6.40 4.36 -11.74
N GLY A 58 7.21 3.54 -11.07
CA GLY A 58 8.42 2.92 -11.63
C GLY A 58 8.18 1.60 -12.36
N MET A 59 6.96 1.05 -12.31
CA MET A 59 6.65 -0.21 -12.99
C MET A 59 6.55 -0.08 -14.50
N ASP A 60 6.93 -1.15 -15.22
CA ASP A 60 6.63 -1.26 -16.64
C ASP A 60 5.11 -1.11 -16.87
N GLY A 61 4.73 -0.22 -17.78
CA GLY A 61 3.34 0.09 -18.07
C GLY A 61 2.52 -1.09 -18.57
N GLU A 62 3.15 -2.06 -19.22
CA GLU A 62 2.51 -3.26 -19.78
C GLU A 62 2.32 -4.38 -18.75
N LEU A 63 2.97 -4.28 -17.58
CA LEU A 63 2.84 -5.27 -16.52
C LEU A 63 1.39 -5.33 -16.02
N ILE A 64 0.83 -6.54 -16.00
CA ILE A 64 -0.49 -6.77 -15.41
C ILE A 64 -0.33 -6.87 -13.90
N ILE A 65 -1.02 -6.02 -13.18
CA ILE A 65 -1.03 -5.97 -11.72
C ILE A 65 -2.45 -6.04 -11.17
N GLU A 66 -2.54 -6.51 -9.95
CA GLU A 66 -3.77 -6.57 -9.16
C GLU A 66 -3.59 -5.81 -7.86
N GLY A 67 -4.68 -5.33 -7.28
CA GLY A 67 -4.64 -4.67 -5.99
C GLY A 67 -5.96 -4.07 -5.58
N HIS A 68 -5.90 -3.31 -4.49
CA HIS A 68 -7.06 -2.59 -3.98
C HIS A 68 -6.89 -1.10 -4.21
N LEU A 69 -7.86 -0.51 -4.91
CA LEU A 69 -8.01 0.92 -5.07
C LEU A 69 -8.95 1.43 -3.99
N VAL A 70 -8.48 2.34 -3.17
CA VAL A 70 -9.24 2.95 -2.06
C VAL A 70 -9.40 4.42 -2.35
N VAL A 71 -10.64 4.90 -2.42
CA VAL A 71 -10.98 6.28 -2.77
C VAL A 71 -11.81 6.89 -1.65
N TYR A 72 -11.30 7.96 -1.03
CA TYR A 72 -12.04 8.77 -0.07
C TYR A 72 -12.55 10.03 -0.75
N TYR A 73 -13.81 10.36 -0.54
CA TYR A 73 -14.42 11.52 -1.15
C TYR A 73 -15.55 12.08 -0.29
N GLN A 74 -15.93 13.34 -0.55
CA GLN A 74 -17.05 13.96 0.09
C GLN A 74 -18.34 13.62 -0.65
N HIS A 75 -19.39 13.32 0.10
CA HIS A 75 -20.68 12.97 -0.45
C HIS A 75 -21.38 14.23 -0.96
N ASP A 76 -21.06 14.62 -2.20
CA ASP A 76 -21.77 15.68 -2.88
C ASP A 76 -22.47 15.17 -4.16
N HIS A 77 -23.51 15.89 -4.58
CA HIS A 77 -24.51 15.43 -5.56
C HIS A 77 -23.92 15.21 -6.96
N GLY A 78 -23.42 14.02 -7.28
CA GLY A 78 -23.04 13.64 -8.64
C GLY A 78 -21.76 12.83 -8.79
N ASP A 79 -20.88 12.77 -7.78
CA ASP A 79 -19.58 12.09 -7.91
C ASP A 79 -19.69 10.56 -7.82
N SER A 80 -20.77 10.04 -7.21
CA SER A 80 -21.09 8.60 -7.22
C SER A 80 -21.19 8.03 -8.65
N GLN A 81 -21.61 8.84 -9.62
CA GLN A 81 -21.73 8.43 -11.01
C GLN A 81 -20.36 8.19 -11.66
N ARG A 82 -19.37 9.02 -11.36
CA ARG A 82 -18.01 8.91 -11.93
C ARG A 82 -17.24 7.72 -11.42
N LEU A 83 -17.46 7.35 -10.13
CA LEU A 83 -16.89 6.12 -9.55
C LEU A 83 -17.60 4.88 -10.08
N LEU A 84 -18.90 4.98 -10.36
CA LEU A 84 -19.65 3.92 -11.06
C LEU A 84 -19.13 3.72 -12.49
N ASP A 85 -18.70 4.77 -13.18
CA ASP A 85 -18.13 4.67 -14.52
C ASP A 85 -16.80 3.88 -14.54
N LEU A 86 -16.06 3.85 -13.43
CA LEU A 86 -14.86 2.99 -13.29
C LEU A 86 -15.20 1.51 -13.34
N ARG A 87 -16.36 1.10 -12.82
CA ARG A 87 -16.82 -0.30 -12.84
C ARG A 87 -17.10 -0.80 -14.26
N HIS A 88 -17.34 0.12 -15.18
CA HIS A 88 -17.59 -0.15 -16.60
C HIS A 88 -16.42 0.29 -17.49
N SER A 89 -15.27 0.63 -16.89
CA SER A 89 -14.08 1.03 -17.62
C SER A 89 -13.50 -0.16 -18.39
N GLU A 90 -13.25 0.02 -19.67
CA GLU A 90 -12.48 -0.95 -20.48
C GLU A 90 -10.98 -0.97 -20.13
N LEU A 91 -10.51 0.00 -19.32
CA LEU A 91 -9.10 0.14 -18.98
C LEU A 91 -8.65 -0.83 -17.87
N ILE A 92 -9.55 -1.13 -16.93
CA ILE A 92 -9.30 -2.00 -15.78
C ILE A 92 -10.46 -2.95 -15.54
N GLU A 93 -10.15 -4.14 -15.07
CA GLU A 93 -11.14 -5.10 -14.58
C GLU A 93 -11.42 -4.83 -13.10
N VAL A 94 -12.70 -4.73 -12.73
CA VAL A 94 -13.13 -4.57 -11.33
C VAL A 94 -13.77 -5.87 -10.87
N ALA A 95 -13.07 -6.60 -10.00
CA ALA A 95 -13.51 -7.88 -9.48
C ALA A 95 -14.49 -7.75 -8.31
N SER A 96 -14.33 -6.72 -7.48
CA SER A 96 -15.23 -6.43 -6.37
C SER A 96 -15.30 -4.93 -6.09
N TYR A 97 -16.39 -4.51 -5.48
CA TYR A 97 -16.63 -3.12 -5.09
C TYR A 97 -17.39 -3.08 -3.77
N SER A 98 -16.97 -2.22 -2.87
CA SER A 98 -17.72 -1.88 -1.66
C SER A 98 -17.71 -0.40 -1.41
N HIS A 99 -18.85 0.11 -0.95
CA HIS A 99 -19.05 1.51 -0.54
C HIS A 99 -19.40 1.57 0.94
N SER A 100 -18.83 2.56 1.63
CA SER A 100 -19.16 2.83 3.03
C SER A 100 -19.16 4.32 3.32
N SER A 101 -20.14 4.76 4.10
CA SER A 101 -20.18 6.12 4.66
C SER A 101 -19.54 6.13 6.04
N LEU A 102 -18.52 6.95 6.21
CA LEU A 102 -17.79 7.09 7.46
C LEU A 102 -18.41 8.22 8.29
N LYS A 103 -19.24 7.86 9.27
CA LYS A 103 -20.04 8.83 10.05
C LYS A 103 -19.19 9.81 10.85
N HIS A 104 -18.01 9.39 11.33
CA HIS A 104 -17.15 10.22 12.15
C HIS A 104 -16.37 11.27 11.34
N SER A 105 -15.88 10.89 10.18
CA SER A 105 -15.10 11.77 9.28
C SER A 105 -15.96 12.51 8.25
N HIS A 106 -17.27 12.20 8.19
CA HIS A 106 -18.19 12.73 7.19
C HIS A 106 -17.72 12.53 5.74
N SER A 107 -17.02 11.42 5.49
CA SER A 107 -16.51 11.05 4.18
C SER A 107 -17.13 9.74 3.71
N CYS A 108 -17.12 9.52 2.41
CA CYS A 108 -17.40 8.23 1.82
C CYS A 108 -16.09 7.54 1.44
N VAL A 109 -16.08 6.24 1.48
CA VAL A 109 -14.96 5.42 1.01
C VAL A 109 -15.47 4.33 0.08
N ASP A 110 -14.83 4.25 -1.07
CA ASP A 110 -15.00 3.14 -2.02
C ASP A 110 -13.74 2.29 -2.03
N VAL A 111 -13.92 0.98 -1.96
CA VAL A 111 -12.84 0.00 -2.08
C VAL A 111 -13.15 -0.89 -3.27
N LEU A 112 -12.24 -0.90 -4.24
CA LEU A 112 -12.35 -1.70 -5.45
C LEU A 112 -11.18 -2.67 -5.53
N GLN A 113 -11.46 -3.94 -5.76
CA GLN A 113 -10.44 -4.89 -6.18
C GLN A 113 -10.30 -4.80 -7.69
N VAL A 114 -9.13 -4.41 -8.16
CA VAL A 114 -8.89 -4.12 -9.57
C VAL A 114 -7.70 -4.89 -10.12
N LYS A 115 -7.77 -5.18 -11.42
CA LYS A 115 -6.71 -5.79 -12.21
C LYS A 115 -6.56 -5.05 -13.52
N GLY A 116 -5.34 -4.86 -13.97
CA GLY A 116 -5.07 -4.23 -15.26
C GLY A 116 -3.61 -3.93 -15.49
N LYS A 117 -3.30 -3.34 -16.64
CA LYS A 117 -1.94 -2.85 -16.92
C LYS A 117 -1.57 -1.72 -15.95
N ALA A 118 -0.33 -1.70 -15.49
CA ALA A 118 0.16 -0.66 -14.59
C ALA A 118 -0.07 0.75 -15.15
N ALA A 119 0.14 0.95 -16.46
CA ALA A 119 -0.14 2.23 -17.12
C ALA A 119 -1.62 2.64 -17.02
N ASN A 120 -2.55 1.71 -17.15
CA ASN A 120 -3.99 1.96 -17.06
C ASN A 120 -4.40 2.32 -15.63
N ILE A 121 -3.85 1.59 -14.64
CA ILE A 121 -4.13 1.87 -13.23
C ILE A 121 -3.59 3.25 -12.84
N ARG A 122 -2.36 3.63 -13.28
CA ARG A 122 -1.82 5.00 -13.10
C ARG A 122 -2.76 6.05 -13.70
N SER A 123 -3.25 5.82 -14.92
CA SER A 123 -4.17 6.74 -15.60
C SER A 123 -5.46 6.92 -14.80
N VAL A 124 -6.03 5.83 -14.28
CA VAL A 124 -7.24 5.86 -13.45
C VAL A 124 -7.00 6.65 -12.16
N ILE A 125 -5.89 6.38 -11.46
CA ILE A 125 -5.53 7.10 -10.23
C ILE A 125 -5.34 8.59 -10.50
N SER A 126 -4.63 8.95 -11.57
CA SER A 126 -4.43 10.35 -11.97
C SER A 126 -5.76 11.05 -12.26
N ARG A 127 -6.68 10.41 -12.96
CA ARG A 127 -8.02 10.95 -13.22
C ARG A 127 -8.82 11.16 -11.93
N LEU A 128 -8.77 10.21 -11.00
CA LEU A 128 -9.45 10.31 -9.70
C LEU A 128 -8.87 11.45 -8.86
N ASN A 129 -7.54 11.57 -8.78
CA ASN A 129 -6.87 12.66 -8.06
C ASN A 129 -7.20 14.06 -8.62
N ASN A 130 -7.56 14.14 -9.90
CA ASN A 130 -7.99 15.38 -10.54
C ASN A 130 -9.52 15.58 -10.52
N THR A 131 -10.26 14.70 -9.87
CA THR A 131 -11.72 14.83 -9.71
C THR A 131 -12.01 15.70 -8.48
N SER A 132 -12.91 16.68 -8.64
CA SER A 132 -13.37 17.50 -7.52
C SER A 132 -14.03 16.61 -6.45
N HIS A 133 -13.87 16.98 -5.17
CA HIS A 133 -14.42 16.27 -4.00
C HIS A 133 -13.79 14.88 -3.70
N VAL A 134 -12.79 14.45 -4.45
CA VAL A 134 -11.96 13.30 -4.08
C VAL A 134 -10.84 13.80 -3.16
N ASP A 135 -10.85 13.32 -1.92
CA ASP A 135 -9.90 13.77 -0.90
C ASP A 135 -8.59 12.97 -0.96
N LYS A 136 -8.70 11.67 -1.25
CA LYS A 136 -7.54 10.77 -1.25
C LYS A 136 -7.79 9.55 -2.11
N VAL A 137 -6.79 9.19 -2.91
CA VAL A 137 -6.73 7.93 -3.66
C VAL A 137 -5.50 7.16 -3.21
N SER A 138 -5.67 5.88 -2.93
CA SER A 138 -4.57 4.97 -2.59
C SER A 138 -4.71 3.67 -3.36
N PHE A 139 -3.62 3.16 -3.89
CA PHE A 139 -3.58 1.85 -4.52
C PHE A 139 -2.60 0.95 -3.76
N ILE A 140 -3.09 -0.20 -3.33
CA ILE A 140 -2.30 -1.21 -2.62
C ILE A 140 -2.14 -2.39 -3.56
N ILE A 141 -0.93 -2.53 -4.10
CA ILE A 141 -0.60 -3.61 -5.04
C ILE A 141 -0.58 -4.94 -4.28
N ALA A 142 -1.23 -5.96 -4.83
CA ALA A 142 -1.12 -7.31 -4.33
C ALA A 142 0.31 -7.85 -4.58
N PRO A 143 0.93 -8.53 -3.61
CA PRO A 143 2.25 -9.12 -3.81
C PRO A 143 2.18 -10.20 -4.90
N MET A 144 3.10 -10.13 -5.87
CA MET A 144 3.27 -11.19 -6.87
C MET A 144 3.94 -12.41 -6.20
N ARG A 145 3.40 -13.58 -6.44
CA ARG A 145 3.98 -14.86 -6.00
C ARG A 145 4.15 -15.76 -7.22
N GLU A 146 5.25 -16.49 -7.26
CA GLU A 146 5.50 -17.46 -8.34
C GLU A 146 4.59 -18.68 -8.21
N ASP A 147 4.27 -19.07 -6.97
CA ASP A 147 3.35 -20.17 -6.67
C ASP A 147 2.06 -19.62 -6.03
N GLY A 148 0.93 -19.95 -6.62
CA GLY A 148 -0.37 -19.64 -6.07
C GLY A 148 -0.66 -20.43 -4.79
N CYS A 149 -1.52 -19.90 -3.92
CA CYS A 149 -1.97 -20.61 -2.70
C CYS A 149 -3.34 -21.28 -2.86
N CYS A 150 -3.86 -21.34 -4.10
CA CYS A 150 -5.16 -21.97 -4.43
C CYS A 150 -4.96 -23.06 -5.47
#